data_e5d75a9d293842d24057b37c19624323
#
_entry.id   e5d75a9d293842d24057b37c19624323
#
_cell.length_a   1.000
_cell.length_b   1.000
_cell.length_c   1.000
_cell.angle_alpha   90.00
_cell.angle_beta   90.00
_cell.angle_gamma   90.00
#
_symmetry.space_group_name_H-M   'P 1'
#
loop_
_entity.id
_entity.type
_entity.pdbx_description
1 polymer ?
#
loop_
_entity_poly.entity_id
_entity_poly.type
_entity_poly.pdbx_seq_one_letter_code
_entity_poly.pdbx_strand_id
1 'polypeptide(L)'
;MDTTNLTPQPDRRRCRRRLCTRKMLVSCLKGTLGLGQDIGVGLHDFSEEGIRLVVATLLAPGDEVEVGLSPVFQSKAVTTVGTVIWSGAANGGYWAGIQLARRLTYAELGILT
;
A
#
# COMPACT_ATOMS: atom_id res chain seq x y z
N MET A 1 -21.83 -16.32 -15.87
CA MET A 1 -21.78 -15.91 -15.50
C MET A 1 -21.37 -15.55 -15.13
N ASP A 2 -21.19 -15.39 -15.09
CA ASP A 2 -20.90 -14.87 -14.69
C ASP A 2 -20.53 -14.67 -14.15
N THR A 3 -20.53 -14.72 -14.28
CA THR A 3 -20.36 -14.37 -13.66
C THR A 3 -19.82 -14.24 -13.20
N THR A 4 -19.76 -14.29 -13.48
CA THR A 4 -19.42 -14.04 -13.07
C THR A 4 -18.93 -13.73 -12.62
N ASN A 5 -18.87 -13.50 -12.81
CA ASN A 5 -18.60 -13.04 -12.33
C ASN A 5 -18.20 -12.90 -11.51
N LEU A 6 -18.45 -12.96 -11.48
CA LEU A 6 -18.01 -12.83 -10.70
C LEU A 6 -17.04 -13.11 -10.19
N THR A 7 -17.22 -13.37 -9.78
CA THR A 7 -16.13 -13.67 -9.33
C THR A 7 -14.98 -13.61 -9.93
N PRO A 8 -14.73 -13.75 -10.51
CA PRO A 8 -13.42 -13.76 -11.02
C PRO A 8 -12.54 -12.63 -10.63
N GLN A 9 -12.72 -12.09 -9.55
CA GLN A 9 -11.95 -10.97 -9.12
C GLN A 9 -10.46 -11.24 -9.08
N PRO A 10 -9.99 -12.39 -8.58
CA PRO A 10 -8.56 -12.66 -8.61
C PRO A 10 -8.01 -12.68 -10.02
N ASP A 11 -8.81 -13.13 -10.96
CA ASP A 11 -8.34 -13.28 -12.32
C ASP A 11 -8.09 -11.99 -13.04
N ARG A 12 -8.66 -10.90 -12.55
CA ARG A 12 -8.45 -9.60 -13.15
C ARG A 12 -7.17 -8.95 -12.71
N ARG A 13 -6.55 -9.47 -11.67
CA ARG A 13 -5.31 -8.89 -11.17
C ARG A 13 -4.16 -9.44 -11.96
N ARG A 14 -3.30 -8.54 -12.40
CA ARG A 14 -2.05 -8.94 -13.02
C ARG A 14 -1.07 -9.44 -11.99
N CYS A 15 -1.22 -8.98 -10.75
CA CYS A 15 -0.26 -9.26 -9.70
C CYS A 15 -0.96 -9.84 -8.51
N ARG A 16 -0.30 -10.82 -7.89
CA ARG A 16 -0.84 -11.50 -6.73
C ARG A 16 -0.68 -10.63 -5.49
N ARG A 17 -1.74 -10.52 -4.71
CA ARG A 17 -1.67 -9.84 -3.43
C ARG A 17 -1.09 -10.76 -2.37
N ARG A 18 -0.26 -10.16 -1.52
CA ARG A 18 0.38 -10.88 -0.42
C ARG A 18 0.08 -10.14 0.87
N LEU A 19 -0.35 -10.89 1.89
CA LEU A 19 -0.53 -10.32 3.22
C LEU A 19 0.82 -9.96 3.81
N CYS A 20 0.85 -8.85 4.56
CA CYS A 20 2.04 -8.48 5.30
C CYS A 20 2.10 -9.32 6.57
N THR A 21 3.10 -10.21 6.65
CA THR A 21 3.28 -11.11 7.79
C THR A 21 4.41 -10.68 8.72
N ARG A 22 5.11 -9.61 8.39
CA ARG A 22 6.24 -9.11 9.16
C ARG A 22 5.88 -7.83 9.87
N LYS A 23 6.55 -7.57 10.98
CA LYS A 23 6.45 -6.25 11.57
C LYS A 23 7.08 -5.23 10.64
N MET A 24 6.32 -4.21 10.31
CA MET A 24 6.68 -3.23 9.31
C MET A 24 6.51 -1.84 9.88
N LEU A 25 7.53 -1.01 9.73
CA LEU A 25 7.41 0.42 9.99
C LEU A 25 6.88 1.05 8.72
N VAL A 26 5.80 1.79 8.83
CA VAL A 26 5.12 2.37 7.68
C VAL A 26 5.14 3.88 7.81
N SER A 27 5.59 4.55 6.76
CA SER A 27 5.54 5.99 6.63
C SER A 27 4.64 6.32 5.46
N CYS A 28 3.75 7.27 5.63
CA CYS A 28 2.89 7.73 4.55
C CYS A 28 2.74 9.24 4.65
N LEU A 29 3.25 9.94 3.65
CA LEU A 29 3.21 11.40 3.59
C LEU A 29 2.30 11.80 2.44
N LYS A 30 1.37 12.69 2.69
CA LYS A 30 0.52 13.21 1.63
C LYS A 30 1.35 14.13 0.74
N GLY A 31 1.22 13.94 -0.58
CA GLY A 31 2.05 14.63 -1.56
C GLY A 31 3.31 13.83 -1.88
N THR A 32 4.13 14.37 -2.74
CA THR A 32 5.34 13.69 -3.21
C THR A 32 6.62 14.49 -2.94
N LEU A 33 6.52 15.54 -2.14
CA LEU A 33 7.66 16.41 -1.84
C LEU A 33 8.29 16.10 -0.49
N GLY A 34 7.77 15.11 0.21
CA GLY A 34 8.31 14.73 1.52
C GLY A 34 8.06 15.75 2.62
N LEU A 35 7.10 16.65 2.43
CA LEU A 35 6.85 17.74 3.35
C LEU A 35 5.63 17.51 4.23
N GLY A 36 4.85 16.49 3.96
CA GLY A 36 3.65 16.20 4.71
C GLY A 36 3.94 15.56 6.05
N GLN A 37 2.93 15.53 6.90
CA GLN A 37 3.02 14.79 8.15
C GLN A 37 2.93 13.31 7.88
N ASP A 38 3.70 12.52 8.63
CA ASP A 38 3.64 11.06 8.51
C ASP A 38 2.37 10.55 9.19
N ILE A 39 1.50 9.94 8.40
CA ILE A 39 0.24 9.37 8.89
C ILE A 39 0.20 7.85 8.77
N GLY A 40 1.32 7.21 8.48
CA GLY A 40 1.37 5.75 8.34
C GLY A 40 1.14 5.03 9.66
N VAL A 41 0.31 4.00 9.64
CA VAL A 41 0.03 3.16 10.80
C VAL A 41 0.49 1.73 10.53
N GLY A 42 0.10 1.14 9.42
CA GLY A 42 0.48 -0.23 9.14
C GLY A 42 0.25 -0.63 7.70
N LEU A 43 0.90 -1.71 7.32
CA LEU A 43 0.76 -2.30 5.99
C LEU A 43 -0.09 -3.57 6.13
N HIS A 44 -1.17 -3.65 5.36
CA HIS A 44 -2.03 -4.81 5.39
C HIS A 44 -1.63 -5.84 4.32
N ASP A 45 -1.58 -5.42 3.08
CA ASP A 45 -1.15 -6.30 1.99
C ASP A 45 -0.53 -5.48 0.87
N PHE A 46 0.12 -6.18 -0.04
CA PHE A 46 0.83 -5.53 -1.15
C PHE A 46 0.91 -6.47 -2.34
N SER A 47 1.17 -5.87 -3.49
CA SER A 47 1.49 -6.56 -4.72
C SER A 47 2.50 -5.70 -5.47
N GLU A 48 2.89 -6.12 -6.67
CA GLU A 48 3.82 -5.33 -7.47
C GLU A 48 3.25 -3.97 -7.86
N GLU A 49 1.93 -3.84 -7.94
CA GLU A 49 1.28 -2.65 -8.48
C GLU A 49 0.55 -1.81 -7.45
N GLY A 50 0.31 -2.35 -6.27
CA GLY A 50 -0.48 -1.65 -5.29
C GLY A 50 -0.24 -2.12 -3.88
N ILE A 51 -0.59 -1.26 -2.94
CA ILE A 51 -0.48 -1.57 -1.51
C ILE A 51 -1.74 -1.12 -0.82
N ARG A 52 -2.05 -1.77 0.30
CA ARG A 52 -3.16 -1.38 1.14
C ARG A 52 -2.64 -1.11 2.54
N LEU A 53 -2.82 0.12 2.97
CA LEU A 53 -2.32 0.62 4.24
C LEU A 53 -3.46 0.96 5.18
N VAL A 54 -3.13 1.02 6.47
CA VAL A 54 -3.91 1.74 7.45
C VAL A 54 -3.16 3.03 7.75
N VAL A 55 -3.89 4.15 7.76
CA VAL A 55 -3.33 5.46 8.02
C VAL A 55 -4.13 6.16 9.11
N ALA A 56 -3.54 7.16 9.75
CA ALA A 56 -4.16 7.84 10.88
C ALA A 56 -5.18 8.90 10.45
N THR A 57 -5.11 9.37 9.22
CA THR A 57 -5.98 10.42 8.70
C THR A 57 -6.60 9.96 7.40
N LEU A 58 -7.89 10.21 7.24
CA LEU A 58 -8.59 9.79 6.01
C LEU A 58 -8.01 10.52 4.81
N LEU A 59 -7.63 9.73 3.81
CA LEU A 59 -7.17 10.24 2.52
C LEU A 59 -8.31 10.15 1.52
N ALA A 60 -8.27 10.99 0.51
CA ALA A 60 -9.28 11.00 -0.54
C ALA A 60 -8.75 10.29 -1.79
N PRO A 61 -9.62 9.58 -2.52
CA PRO A 61 -9.21 9.06 -3.84
C PRO A 61 -8.68 10.19 -4.70
N GLY A 62 -7.54 9.95 -5.35
CA GLY A 62 -6.84 10.96 -6.13
C GLY A 62 -5.69 11.62 -5.39
N ASP A 63 -5.63 11.50 -4.07
CA ASP A 63 -4.48 12.02 -3.33
C ASP A 63 -3.21 11.28 -3.71
N GLU A 64 -2.14 12.02 -3.91
CA GLU A 64 -0.81 11.43 -4.11
C GLU A 64 -0.12 11.29 -2.77
N VAL A 65 0.62 10.20 -2.60
CA VAL A 65 1.30 9.92 -1.34
C VAL A 65 2.68 9.35 -1.61
N GLU A 66 3.58 9.60 -0.67
CA GLU A 66 4.89 8.96 -0.63
C GLU A 66 4.89 7.97 0.51
N VAL A 67 5.28 6.73 0.22
CA VAL A 67 5.18 5.62 1.18
C VAL A 67 6.56 5.04 1.43
N GLY A 68 6.88 4.86 2.70
CA GLY A 68 8.09 4.16 3.12
C GLY A 68 7.69 2.90 3.88
N LEU A 69 8.30 1.78 3.54
CA LEU A 69 8.03 0.48 4.16
C LEU A 69 9.36 -0.11 4.59
N SER A 70 9.50 -0.36 5.89
CA SER A 70 10.78 -0.82 6.45
C SER A 70 10.51 -1.95 7.44
N PRO A 71 10.95 -3.19 7.14
CA PRO A 71 10.86 -4.27 8.13
C PRO A 71 11.64 -3.90 9.38
N VAL A 72 11.08 -4.21 10.54
CA VAL A 72 11.58 -3.70 11.82
C VAL A 72 13.03 -4.12 12.09
N PHE A 73 13.39 -5.33 11.70
CA PHE A 73 14.72 -5.85 11.99
C PHE A 73 15.65 -5.87 10.78
N GLN A 74 15.38 -5.04 9.80
CA GLN A 74 16.25 -4.93 8.63
C GLN A 74 16.64 -3.50 8.39
N SER A 75 17.83 -3.31 7.81
CA SER A 75 18.30 -1.98 7.46
C SER A 75 17.77 -1.46 6.13
N LYS A 76 17.15 -2.35 5.35
CA LYS A 76 16.65 -1.97 4.02
C LYS A 76 15.21 -1.51 4.10
N ALA A 77 14.86 -0.56 3.26
CA ALA A 77 13.52 -0.01 3.18
C ALA A 77 13.10 0.11 1.73
N VAL A 78 11.79 0.13 1.51
CA VAL A 78 11.21 0.40 0.20
C VAL A 78 10.55 1.76 0.28
N THR A 79 10.91 2.66 -0.63
CA THR A 79 10.27 3.97 -0.74
C THR A 79 9.65 4.08 -2.12
N THR A 80 8.40 4.48 -2.16
CA THR A 80 7.66 4.57 -3.42
C THR A 80 6.60 5.64 -3.33
N VAL A 81 6.04 6.01 -4.47
CA VAL A 81 4.96 6.98 -4.54
C VAL A 81 3.77 6.34 -5.24
N GLY A 82 2.59 6.85 -4.97
CA GLY A 82 1.40 6.34 -5.60
C GLY A 82 0.21 7.24 -5.39
N THR A 83 -0.93 6.78 -5.87
CA THR A 83 -2.19 7.53 -5.83
C THR A 83 -3.22 6.70 -5.07
N VAL A 84 -3.92 7.35 -4.16
CA VAL A 84 -5.03 6.70 -3.44
C VAL A 84 -6.16 6.45 -4.42
N ILE A 85 -6.62 5.19 -4.52
CA ILE A 85 -7.72 4.84 -5.41
C ILE A 85 -9.00 4.54 -4.64
N TRP A 86 -8.90 4.22 -3.35
CA TRP A 86 -10.07 4.10 -2.49
C TRP A 86 -9.63 4.28 -1.04
N SER A 87 -10.57 4.64 -0.20
CA SER A 87 -10.32 4.82 1.23
C SER A 87 -11.60 4.51 2.00
N GLY A 88 -11.46 4.30 3.30
CA GLY A 88 -12.60 4.00 4.15
C GLY A 88 -12.20 3.83 5.59
N ALA A 89 -13.17 3.67 6.46
CA ALA A 89 -12.92 3.50 7.88
C ALA A 89 -12.32 2.13 8.16
N ALA A 90 -11.36 2.08 9.06
CA ALA A 90 -10.72 0.86 9.51
C ALA A 90 -10.66 0.84 11.03
N ASN A 91 -10.37 -0.32 11.58
CA ASN A 91 -10.18 -0.44 13.01
C ASN A 91 -8.83 0.19 13.36
N GLY A 92 -8.86 1.28 14.12
CA GLY A 92 -7.64 1.98 14.51
C GLY A 92 -7.13 2.97 13.50
N GLY A 93 -7.97 3.40 12.54
CA GLY A 93 -7.56 4.40 11.55
C GLY A 93 -8.43 4.34 10.32
N TYR A 94 -7.79 4.46 9.17
CA TYR A 94 -8.50 4.47 7.89
C TYR A 94 -7.75 3.62 6.88
N TRP A 95 -8.50 2.91 6.05
CA TRP A 95 -7.93 2.19 4.92
C TRP A 95 -7.52 3.14 3.83
N ALA A 96 -6.41 2.83 3.17
CA ALA A 96 -6.01 3.50 1.94
C ALA A 96 -5.50 2.46 0.96
N GLY A 97 -6.18 2.32 -0.15
CA GLY A 97 -5.73 1.49 -1.26
C GLY A 97 -4.96 2.38 -2.22
N ILE A 98 -3.70 2.03 -2.47
CA ILE A 98 -2.78 2.89 -3.22
C ILE A 98 -2.31 2.15 -4.45
N GLN A 99 -2.48 2.77 -5.60
CA GLN A 99 -1.90 2.31 -6.85
C GLN A 99 -0.52 2.95 -6.98
N LEU A 100 0.50 2.12 -7.12
CA LEU A 100 1.88 2.61 -7.20
C LEU A 100 2.16 3.23 -8.56
N ALA A 101 2.96 4.29 -8.56
CA ALA A 101 3.35 4.96 -9.79
C ALA A 101 4.25 4.08 -10.67
N ARG A 102 4.99 3.17 -10.04
CA ARG A 102 5.79 2.16 -10.72
C ARG A 102 5.62 0.83 -10.03
N ARG A 103 5.87 -0.24 -10.73
CA ARG A 103 5.81 -1.57 -10.13
C ARG A 103 6.98 -1.74 -9.15
N LEU A 104 6.74 -2.45 -8.07
CA LEU A 104 7.82 -2.83 -7.17
C LEU A 104 8.75 -3.81 -7.88
N THR A 105 10.04 -3.68 -7.65
CA THR A 105 11.01 -4.60 -8.21
C THR A 105 10.97 -5.92 -7.46
N TYR A 106 11.56 -6.94 -8.05
CA TYR A 106 11.69 -8.24 -7.41
C TYR A 106 12.45 -8.13 -6.09
N ALA A 107 13.49 -7.30 -6.06
CA ALA A 107 14.26 -7.07 -4.85
C ALA A 107 13.41 -6.40 -3.77
N GLU A 108 12.59 -5.42 -4.15
CA GLU A 108 11.70 -4.75 -3.20
C GLU A 108 10.67 -5.70 -2.63
N LEU A 109 10.09 -6.55 -3.47
CA LEU A 109 9.15 -7.57 -2.98
C LEU A 109 9.83 -8.49 -1.97
N GLY A 110 11.09 -8.84 -2.22
CA GLY A 110 11.87 -9.67 -1.30
C GLY A 110 12.07 -9.00 0.05
N ILE A 111 12.25 -7.69 0.07
CA ILE A 111 12.36 -6.95 1.33
C ILE A 111 11.07 -7.02 2.13
N LEU A 112 9.93 -6.95 1.47
CA LEU A 112 8.63 -6.92 2.13
C LEU A 112 8.11 -8.30 2.53
N THR A 113 8.60 -9.34 1.92
CA THR A 113 8.19 -10.70 2.27
C THR A 113 9.16 -11.31 3.28
#